data_4aa5c709a4849f36bb93d1caac3fecb8
#
_entry.id   4aa5c709a4849f36bb93d1caac3fecb8
#
_cell.length_a   1.000
_cell.length_b   1.000
_cell.length_c   1.000
_cell.angle_alpha   90.00
_cell.angle_beta   90.00
_cell.angle_gamma   90.00
#
_symmetry.space_group_name_H-M   'P 1'
#
loop_
_entity.id
_entity.type
_entity.pdbx_description
1 polymer ?
#
loop_
_entity_poly.entity_id
_entity_poly.type
_entity_poly.pdbx_seq_one_letter_code
_entity_poly.pdbx_strand_id
1 'polypeptide(L)'
;MDFFFPSIEQLSQIISQVVAPAFLLGAVASFVSILASRMNGVIERMRYINDLPPEGHAKSRLKADLPRLRKRVLLLQRSLLYAIASGVVGALLIVVAFGAALLHREHLWGTALLFTLSMILLCVSLALLAAEVSMGLNEFDQQ
;
A
#
# COMPACT_ATOMS: atom_id res chain seq x y z
N MET A 1 -5.96 33.62 -30.84
CA MET A 1 -5.13 32.42 -30.72
C MET A 1 -4.87 32.01 -29.25
N ASP A 2 -5.77 32.40 -28.32
CA ASP A 2 -5.58 32.23 -26.87
C ASP A 2 -6.34 31.02 -26.27
N PHE A 3 -6.72 30.05 -27.12
CA PHE A 3 -7.58 28.95 -26.72
C PHE A 3 -6.82 27.70 -26.20
N PHE A 4 -5.49 27.68 -26.20
CA PHE A 4 -4.73 26.47 -25.90
C PHE A 4 -3.89 26.52 -24.64
N PHE A 5 -3.75 27.64 -23.98
CA PHE A 5 -2.98 27.71 -22.74
C PHE A 5 -3.87 28.11 -21.56
N PRO A 6 -3.91 27.27 -20.50
CA PRO A 6 -4.59 27.65 -19.27
C PRO A 6 -3.93 28.93 -18.71
N SER A 7 -4.73 29.84 -18.16
CA SER A 7 -4.20 31.02 -17.50
C SER A 7 -3.30 30.63 -16.33
N ILE A 8 -2.35 31.49 -15.97
CA ILE A 8 -1.42 31.24 -14.84
C ILE A 8 -2.19 30.91 -13.55
N GLU A 9 -3.34 31.53 -13.33
CA GLU A 9 -4.21 31.27 -12.19
C GLU A 9 -4.84 29.88 -12.24
N GLN A 10 -5.32 29.44 -13.41
CA GLN A 10 -5.85 28.09 -13.60
C GLN A 10 -4.77 27.02 -13.41
N LEU A 11 -3.57 27.28 -13.92
CA LEU A 11 -2.43 26.37 -13.73
C LEU A 11 -2.03 26.25 -12.26
N SER A 12 -1.99 27.36 -11.53
CA SER A 12 -1.72 27.38 -10.09
C SER A 12 -2.77 26.60 -9.30
N GLN A 13 -4.04 26.73 -9.66
CA GLN A 13 -5.14 26.00 -9.02
C GLN A 13 -5.03 24.50 -9.25
N ILE A 14 -4.72 24.06 -10.48
CA ILE A 14 -4.53 22.65 -10.83
C ILE A 14 -3.36 22.07 -10.06
N ILE A 15 -2.22 22.75 -10.04
CA ILE A 15 -1.03 22.32 -9.30
C ILE A 15 -1.36 22.16 -7.82
N SER A 16 -2.06 23.12 -7.23
CA SER A 16 -2.48 23.06 -5.83
C SER A 16 -3.37 21.86 -5.52
N GLN A 17 -4.29 21.50 -6.42
CA GLN A 17 -5.18 20.35 -6.26
C GLN A 17 -4.46 18.99 -6.39
N VAL A 18 -3.37 18.94 -7.13
CA VAL A 18 -2.61 17.70 -7.40
C VAL A 18 -1.51 17.44 -6.38
N VAL A 19 -1.09 18.45 -5.62
CA VAL A 19 -0.02 18.30 -4.61
C VAL A 19 -0.39 17.25 -3.56
N ALA A 20 -1.59 17.25 -3.02
CA ALA A 20 -2.00 16.27 -2.01
C ALA A 20 -2.01 14.82 -2.55
N PRO A 21 -2.62 14.50 -3.70
CA PRO A 21 -2.52 13.16 -4.30
C PRO A 21 -1.08 12.76 -4.67
N ALA A 22 -0.23 13.70 -5.11
CA ALA A 22 1.16 13.40 -5.41
C ALA A 22 1.96 13.01 -4.15
N PHE A 23 1.73 13.69 -3.03
CA PHE A 23 2.27 13.31 -1.72
C PHE A 23 1.80 11.93 -1.30
N LEU A 24 0.51 11.63 -1.50
CA LEU A 24 -0.06 10.33 -1.21
C LEU A 24 0.65 9.22 -2.00
N LEU A 25 0.93 9.43 -3.30
CA LEU A 25 1.67 8.47 -4.11
C LEU A 25 3.08 8.20 -3.56
N GLY A 26 3.79 9.24 -3.12
CA GLY A 26 5.10 9.09 -2.47
C GLY A 26 5.02 8.28 -1.17
N ALA A 27 4.02 8.54 -0.34
CA ALA A 27 3.77 7.79 0.89
C ALA A 27 3.44 6.33 0.60
N VAL A 28 2.58 6.06 -0.40
CA VAL A 28 2.23 4.69 -0.83
C VAL A 28 3.46 3.94 -1.34
N ALA A 29 4.32 4.58 -2.15
CA ALA A 29 5.54 3.96 -2.66
C ALA A 29 6.49 3.54 -1.53
N SER A 30 6.69 4.40 -0.54
CA SER A 30 7.51 4.10 0.65
C SER A 30 6.90 2.98 1.47
N PHE A 31 5.57 2.99 1.63
CA PHE A 31 4.84 1.97 2.39
C PHE A 31 4.89 0.59 1.70
N VAL A 32 4.74 0.54 0.38
CA VAL A 32 4.90 -0.69 -0.41
C VAL A 32 6.31 -1.28 -0.24
N SER A 33 7.35 -0.44 -0.21
CA SER A 33 8.73 -0.88 0.03
C SER A 33 8.89 -1.54 1.41
N ILE A 34 8.31 -0.94 2.45
CA ILE A 34 8.32 -1.50 3.81
C ILE A 34 7.59 -2.85 3.84
N LEU A 35 6.40 -2.95 3.24
CA LEU A 35 5.62 -4.19 3.18
C LEU A 35 6.38 -5.31 2.45
N ALA A 36 7.00 -5.00 1.32
CA ALA A 36 7.78 -5.95 0.53
C ALA A 36 8.98 -6.47 1.34
N SER A 37 9.69 -5.59 2.03
CA SER A 37 10.80 -5.95 2.89
C SER A 37 10.39 -6.88 4.03
N ARG A 38 9.28 -6.57 4.71
CA ARG A 38 8.73 -7.44 5.78
C ARG A 38 8.28 -8.79 5.26
N MET A 39 7.61 -8.82 4.11
CA MET A 39 7.17 -10.05 3.47
C MET A 39 8.35 -10.96 3.12
N ASN A 40 9.41 -10.39 2.54
CA ASN A 40 10.63 -11.13 2.22
C ASN A 40 11.28 -11.74 3.47
N GLY A 41 11.35 -11.01 4.57
CA GLY A 41 11.88 -11.52 5.82
C GLY A 41 11.09 -12.72 6.37
N VAL A 42 9.77 -12.70 6.30
CA VAL A 42 8.92 -13.83 6.73
C VAL A 42 9.08 -15.02 5.79
N ILE A 43 9.14 -14.80 4.48
CA ILE A 43 9.35 -15.86 3.48
C ILE A 43 10.72 -16.52 3.65
N GLU A 44 11.76 -15.74 3.90
CA GLU A 44 13.12 -16.25 4.12
C GLU A 44 13.17 -17.12 5.38
N ARG A 45 12.51 -16.71 6.46
CA ARG A 45 12.37 -17.54 7.66
C ARG A 45 11.65 -18.86 7.38
N MET A 46 10.60 -18.83 6.56
CA MET A 46 9.88 -20.05 6.15
C MET A 46 10.78 -20.99 5.33
N ARG A 47 11.58 -20.45 4.41
CA ARG A 47 12.55 -21.23 3.62
C ARG A 47 13.59 -21.89 4.53
N TYR A 48 14.18 -21.11 5.44
CA TYR A 48 15.14 -21.62 6.41
C TYR A 48 14.59 -22.81 7.19
N ILE A 49 13.34 -22.72 7.68
CA ILE A 49 12.70 -23.83 8.41
C ILE A 49 12.50 -25.06 7.52
N ASN A 50 12.19 -24.85 6.23
CA ASN A 50 11.95 -25.94 5.30
C ASN A 50 13.24 -26.66 4.89
N ASP A 51 14.37 -25.95 4.85
CA ASP A 51 15.68 -26.47 4.45
C ASP A 51 16.41 -27.20 5.57
N LEU A 52 15.91 -27.16 6.82
CA LEU A 52 16.49 -27.90 7.93
C LEU A 52 16.41 -29.43 7.73
N PRO A 53 17.46 -30.17 8.05
CA PRO A 53 17.49 -31.65 7.91
C PRO A 53 16.36 -32.29 8.71
N PRO A 54 15.82 -33.44 8.24
CA PRO A 54 14.64 -34.09 8.83
C PRO A 54 14.85 -34.65 10.24
N GLU A 55 16.07 -34.79 10.70
CA GLU A 55 16.45 -35.41 11.96
C GLU A 55 16.79 -34.32 12.99
N GLY A 56 15.88 -34.08 13.95
CA GLY A 56 16.14 -33.24 15.10
C GLY A 56 14.88 -32.65 15.75
N HIS A 57 14.91 -32.60 17.11
CA HIS A 57 13.84 -32.01 17.93
C HIS A 57 13.56 -30.49 17.57
N ALA A 58 14.55 -29.82 17.01
CA ALA A 58 14.41 -28.42 16.56
C ALA A 58 13.44 -28.28 15.39
N LYS A 59 13.39 -29.21 14.43
CA LYS A 59 12.50 -29.14 13.26
C LYS A 59 11.05 -29.34 13.63
N SER A 60 10.72 -30.18 14.61
CA SER A 60 9.33 -30.40 15.03
C SER A 60 8.74 -29.19 15.73
N ARG A 61 9.52 -28.45 16.52
CA ARG A 61 9.11 -27.17 17.14
C ARG A 61 8.95 -26.06 16.10
N LEU A 62 9.92 -25.92 15.19
CA LEU A 62 9.88 -24.89 14.14
C LEU A 62 8.79 -25.15 13.08
N LYS A 63 8.46 -26.42 12.81
CA LYS A 63 7.32 -26.77 11.94
C LYS A 63 5.97 -26.36 12.52
N ALA A 64 5.82 -26.31 13.84
CA ALA A 64 4.61 -25.82 14.49
C ALA A 64 4.37 -24.32 14.23
N ASP A 65 5.41 -23.54 13.91
CA ASP A 65 5.32 -22.12 13.61
C ASP A 65 4.91 -21.82 12.14
N LEU A 66 5.05 -22.79 11.23
CA LEU A 66 4.74 -22.63 9.82
C LEU A 66 3.29 -22.12 9.53
N PRO A 67 2.23 -22.61 10.19
CA PRO A 67 0.88 -22.10 9.96
C PRO A 67 0.72 -20.61 10.34
N ARG A 68 1.42 -20.19 11.40
CA ARG A 68 1.44 -18.79 11.85
C ARG A 68 2.16 -17.89 10.85
N LEU A 69 3.34 -18.31 10.39
CA LEU A 69 4.10 -17.60 9.36
C LEU A 69 3.31 -17.47 8.05
N ARG A 70 2.58 -18.51 7.64
CA ARG A 70 1.67 -18.45 6.49
C ARG A 70 0.58 -17.38 6.67
N LYS A 71 -0.02 -17.31 7.85
CA LYS A 71 -1.02 -16.28 8.17
C LYS A 71 -0.45 -14.87 8.05
N ARG A 72 0.77 -14.66 8.57
CA ARG A 72 1.48 -13.39 8.47
C ARG A 72 1.76 -13.00 7.01
N VAL A 73 2.25 -13.95 6.19
CA VAL A 73 2.46 -13.71 4.74
C VAL A 73 1.15 -13.32 4.04
N LEU A 74 0.04 -14.00 4.33
CA LEU A 74 -1.26 -13.66 3.74
C LEU A 74 -1.75 -12.27 4.13
N LEU A 75 -1.55 -11.84 5.37
CA LEU A 75 -1.90 -10.50 5.81
C LEU A 75 -1.03 -9.45 5.10
N LEU A 76 0.27 -9.67 5.01
CA LEU A 76 1.21 -8.79 4.32
C LEU A 76 0.89 -8.71 2.82
N GLN A 77 0.56 -9.83 2.18
CA GLN A 77 0.17 -9.88 0.78
C GLN A 77 -1.11 -9.08 0.52
N ARG A 78 -2.12 -9.25 1.37
CA ARG A 78 -3.37 -8.46 1.27
C ARG A 78 -3.12 -6.98 1.50
N SER A 79 -2.34 -6.63 2.53
CA SER A 79 -1.94 -5.26 2.81
C SER A 79 -1.24 -4.64 1.60
N LEU A 80 -0.30 -5.36 0.99
CA LEU A 80 0.42 -4.93 -0.21
C LEU A 80 -0.52 -4.69 -1.40
N LEU A 81 -1.49 -5.58 -1.65
CA LEU A 81 -2.48 -5.42 -2.71
C LEU A 81 -3.34 -4.16 -2.50
N TYR A 82 -3.81 -3.91 -1.28
CA TYR A 82 -4.58 -2.70 -0.97
C TYR A 82 -3.74 -1.42 -1.11
N ALA A 83 -2.46 -1.46 -0.72
CA ALA A 83 -1.54 -0.33 -0.91
C ALA A 83 -1.33 -0.02 -2.39
N ILE A 84 -1.08 -1.05 -3.22
CA ILE A 84 -0.93 -0.89 -4.67
C ILE A 84 -2.23 -0.36 -5.28
N ALA A 85 -3.39 -0.91 -4.91
CA ALA A 85 -4.69 -0.44 -5.38
C ALA A 85 -4.93 1.04 -5.02
N SER A 86 -4.59 1.44 -3.80
CA SER A 86 -4.62 2.85 -3.39
C SER A 86 -3.75 3.73 -4.29
N GLY A 87 -2.52 3.30 -4.58
CA GLY A 87 -1.61 4.01 -5.48
C GLY A 87 -2.17 4.15 -6.89
N VAL A 88 -2.74 3.08 -7.44
CA VAL A 88 -3.38 3.10 -8.78
C VAL A 88 -4.55 4.09 -8.82
N VAL A 89 -5.44 4.05 -7.83
CA VAL A 89 -6.57 4.99 -7.74
C VAL A 89 -6.07 6.44 -7.58
N GLY A 90 -5.02 6.66 -6.78
CA GLY A 90 -4.38 7.97 -6.63
C GLY A 90 -3.75 8.49 -7.94
N ALA A 91 -3.11 7.61 -8.70
CA ALA A 91 -2.56 7.97 -10.02
C ALA A 91 -3.67 8.30 -11.02
N LEU A 92 -4.76 7.51 -11.05
CA LEU A 92 -5.93 7.78 -11.89
C LEU A 92 -6.58 9.13 -11.55
N LEU A 93 -6.65 9.47 -10.26
CA LEU A 93 -7.16 10.76 -9.81
C LEU A 93 -6.36 11.92 -10.44
N ILE A 94 -5.03 11.83 -10.44
CA ILE A 94 -4.18 12.85 -11.03
C ILE A 94 -4.46 12.97 -12.54
N VAL A 95 -4.54 11.84 -13.24
CA VAL A 95 -4.86 11.82 -14.68
C VAL A 95 -6.22 12.43 -14.96
N VAL A 96 -7.23 12.09 -14.16
CA VAL A 96 -8.60 12.65 -14.31
C VAL A 96 -8.61 14.16 -14.01
N ALA A 97 -7.90 14.61 -12.98
CA ALA A 97 -7.82 16.02 -12.62
C ALA A 97 -7.20 16.86 -13.75
N PHE A 98 -6.08 16.42 -14.34
CA PHE A 98 -5.46 17.09 -15.47
C PHE A 98 -6.32 16.99 -16.74
N GLY A 99 -6.90 15.82 -17.01
CA GLY A 99 -7.79 15.63 -18.17
C GLY A 99 -9.03 16.52 -18.12
N ALA A 100 -9.66 16.64 -16.95
CA ALA A 100 -10.81 17.52 -16.74
C ALA A 100 -10.43 19.01 -16.95
N ALA A 101 -9.26 19.40 -16.46
CA ALA A 101 -8.74 20.74 -16.64
C ALA A 101 -8.52 21.09 -18.13
N LEU A 102 -7.96 20.16 -18.91
CA LEU A 102 -7.78 20.34 -20.36
C LEU A 102 -9.10 20.44 -21.11
N LEU A 103 -10.13 19.72 -20.66
CA LEU A 103 -11.46 19.70 -21.27
C LEU A 103 -12.39 20.84 -20.76
N HIS A 104 -11.91 21.72 -19.89
CA HIS A 104 -12.68 22.80 -19.25
C HIS A 104 -13.97 22.30 -18.58
N ARG A 105 -13.96 21.05 -18.08
CA ARG A 105 -15.07 20.46 -17.35
C ARG A 105 -14.71 20.31 -15.88
N GLU A 106 -15.41 21.04 -15.02
CA GLU A 106 -15.27 20.90 -13.57
C GLU A 106 -15.97 19.62 -13.09
N HIS A 107 -15.20 18.57 -12.80
CA HIS A 107 -15.68 17.32 -12.20
C HIS A 107 -15.17 17.18 -10.75
N LEU A 108 -15.46 18.18 -9.92
CA LEU A 108 -15.05 18.21 -8.50
C LEU A 108 -15.49 16.96 -7.72
N TRP A 109 -16.68 16.44 -7.99
CA TRP A 109 -17.20 15.25 -7.32
C TRP A 109 -16.42 13.97 -7.67
N GLY A 110 -16.03 13.81 -8.91
CA GLY A 110 -15.27 12.62 -9.36
C GLY A 110 -13.89 12.55 -8.73
N THR A 111 -13.17 13.68 -8.69
CA THR A 111 -11.84 13.75 -8.06
C THR A 111 -11.91 13.54 -6.55
N ALA A 112 -12.92 14.12 -5.89
CA ALA A 112 -13.12 13.94 -4.45
C ALA A 112 -13.44 12.46 -4.10
N LEU A 113 -14.27 11.80 -4.89
CA LEU A 113 -14.60 10.37 -4.70
C LEU A 113 -13.38 9.48 -4.90
N LEU A 114 -12.58 9.71 -5.94
CA LEU A 114 -11.35 8.95 -6.19
C LEU A 114 -10.32 9.15 -5.07
N PHE A 115 -10.18 10.38 -4.57
CA PHE A 115 -9.30 10.66 -3.44
C PHE A 115 -9.73 9.91 -2.18
N THR A 116 -11.02 10.01 -1.85
CA THR A 116 -11.59 9.30 -0.69
C THR A 116 -11.42 7.80 -0.80
N LEU A 117 -11.67 7.22 -1.98
CA LEU A 117 -11.47 5.79 -2.23
C LEU A 117 -10.02 5.38 -2.05
N SER A 118 -9.07 6.16 -2.59
CA SER A 118 -7.64 5.91 -2.41
C SER A 118 -7.24 5.91 -0.93
N MET A 119 -7.74 6.88 -0.16
CA MET A 119 -7.48 6.98 1.29
C MET A 119 -8.07 5.81 2.06
N ILE A 120 -9.29 5.37 1.74
CA ILE A 120 -9.91 4.19 2.37
C ILE A 120 -9.07 2.94 2.12
N LEU A 121 -8.63 2.72 0.87
CA LEU A 121 -7.79 1.58 0.52
C LEU A 121 -6.46 1.59 1.29
N LEU A 122 -5.85 2.76 1.44
CA LEU A 122 -4.63 2.92 2.24
C LEU A 122 -4.88 2.63 3.73
N CYS A 123 -5.97 3.12 4.30
CA CYS A 123 -6.35 2.83 5.68
C CYS A 123 -6.55 1.33 5.92
N VAL A 124 -7.21 0.62 5.00
CA VAL A 124 -7.38 -0.84 5.07
C VAL A 124 -6.02 -1.54 5.04
N SER A 125 -5.13 -1.10 4.16
CA SER A 125 -3.77 -1.64 4.07
C SER A 125 -2.99 -1.45 5.38
N LEU A 126 -3.05 -0.26 5.98
CA LEU A 126 -2.42 0.04 7.26
C LEU A 126 -3.01 -0.81 8.41
N ALA A 127 -4.32 -1.01 8.42
CA ALA A 127 -4.99 -1.86 9.42
C ALA A 127 -4.53 -3.32 9.33
N LEU A 128 -4.37 -3.85 8.10
CA LEU A 128 -3.85 -5.20 7.88
C LEU A 128 -2.39 -5.34 8.33
N LEU A 129 -1.56 -4.33 8.09
CA LEU A 129 -0.19 -4.29 8.59
C LEU A 129 -0.17 -4.26 10.12
N ALA A 130 -1.01 -3.43 10.74
CA ALA A 130 -1.12 -3.35 12.20
C ALA A 130 -1.53 -4.71 12.81
N ALA A 131 -2.45 -5.42 12.18
CA ALA A 131 -2.85 -6.77 12.60
C ALA A 131 -1.68 -7.78 12.49
N GLU A 132 -0.88 -7.70 11.43
CA GLU A 132 0.32 -8.56 11.28
C GLU A 132 1.35 -8.26 12.37
N VAL A 133 1.63 -6.99 12.63
CA VAL A 133 2.58 -6.57 13.68
C VAL A 133 2.12 -7.04 15.05
N SER A 134 0.82 -6.92 15.36
CA SER A 134 0.26 -7.38 16.64
C SER A 134 0.44 -8.89 16.83
N MET A 135 0.30 -9.68 15.75
CA MET A 135 0.59 -11.13 15.80
C MET A 135 2.06 -11.40 16.10
N GLY A 136 2.98 -10.61 15.53
CA GLY A 136 4.41 -10.76 15.76
C GLY A 136 4.83 -10.42 17.19
N LEU A 137 4.21 -9.41 17.81
CA LEU A 137 4.53 -9.00 19.18
C LEU A 137 4.04 -10.01 20.23
N ASN A 138 2.87 -10.60 20.04
CA ASN A 138 2.36 -11.65 20.93
C ASN A 138 3.24 -12.92 20.97
N GLU A 139 4.12 -13.12 19.99
CA GLU A 139 5.09 -14.21 20.00
C GLU A 139 6.25 -13.96 21.00
N PHE A 140 6.59 -12.71 21.26
CA PHE A 140 7.66 -12.37 22.21
C PHE A 140 7.21 -12.47 23.67
N ASP A 141 5.92 -12.25 23.95
CA ASP A 141 5.38 -12.32 25.32
C ASP A 141 5.12 -13.77 25.80
N GLN A 142 5.19 -14.77 24.92
CA GLN A 142 4.94 -16.19 25.25
C GLN A 142 6.22 -17.04 25.36
N GLN A 143 7.40 -16.43 25.21
CA GLN A 143 8.70 -17.08 25.43
C GLN A 143 9.30 -16.72 26.79
#